data_75be7df7e052ba245f361993746eebaf
#
_entry.id   75be7df7e052ba245f361993746eebaf
#
_cell.length_a   1.000
_cell.length_b   1.000
_cell.length_c   1.000
_cell.angle_alpha   90.00
_cell.angle_beta   90.00
_cell.angle_gamma   90.00
#
_symmetry.space_group_name_H-M   'P 1'
#
loop_
_entity.id
_entity.type
_entity.pdbx_description
1 polymer ?
#
loop_
_entity_poly.entity_id
_entity_poly.type
_entity_poly.pdbx_seq_one_letter_code
_entity_poly.pdbx_strand_id
1 'polypeptide(L)'
;LYSNQFSYSIPAELNDVPVNVEDLEVVVFVAETTQFITSGNGTLPSYVGISASDINLKSVSEINPTCLGSISPVITIENLGANIATSIEISYSVNDGSPEVFNWTGSLATFQEEEVALPAISFTAEDTNTLNINIANDDVNENNTGTASFDAVTETIGTIILSIDTDTFAHQNSWDIKDSSGTIIESDNYSSQDDSQTFSYRFNFDADCLEFNMYDGSGNGISGSNNGVALEDANGVVIYALNGAFGSGFSIQFNSDGVLDLEDTNDVTTVHIFPNPTSAVLY
;
A
#
# COMPACT_ATOMS: atom_id res chain seq x y z
N LEU A 1 43.64 -34.87 22.14
CA LEU A 1 42.52 -34.00 21.72
C LEU A 1 42.41 -32.90 22.79
N TYR A 2 42.54 -31.64 22.34
CA TYR A 2 42.26 -30.48 23.18
C TYR A 2 40.80 -30.11 22.97
N SER A 3 40.03 -29.91 24.03
CA SER A 3 38.66 -29.44 24.00
C SER A 3 38.51 -28.29 24.98
N ASN A 4 37.90 -27.22 24.56
CA ASN A 4 37.59 -26.08 25.42
C ASN A 4 36.24 -25.48 24.98
N GLN A 5 35.60 -24.79 25.91
CA GLN A 5 34.34 -24.09 25.69
C GLN A 5 34.56 -22.59 25.94
N PHE A 6 34.09 -21.78 25.03
CA PHE A 6 34.12 -20.33 25.14
C PHE A 6 32.67 -19.81 25.07
N SER A 7 32.39 -18.73 25.76
CA SER A 7 31.13 -18.00 25.65
C SER A 7 31.40 -16.54 25.27
N TYR A 8 30.59 -16.03 24.41
CA TYR A 8 30.64 -14.63 23.99
C TYR A 8 29.19 -14.12 23.86
N SER A 9 28.93 -12.94 24.43
CA SER A 9 27.63 -12.28 24.29
C SER A 9 27.66 -11.44 23.02
N ILE A 10 26.83 -11.81 22.04
CA ILE A 10 26.68 -11.06 20.80
C ILE A 10 25.91 -9.78 21.12
N PRO A 11 26.47 -8.58 20.82
CA PRO A 11 25.75 -7.33 21.02
C PRO A 11 24.63 -7.20 19.97
N ALA A 12 23.59 -6.42 20.29
CA ALA A 12 22.50 -6.15 19.35
C ALA A 12 22.96 -5.35 18.11
N GLU A 13 24.04 -4.56 18.29
CA GLU A 13 24.63 -3.73 17.23
C GLU A 13 26.16 -3.81 17.29
N LEU A 14 26.80 -3.75 16.13
CA LEU A 14 28.24 -3.65 15.98
C LEU A 14 28.60 -2.47 15.08
N ASN A 15 29.26 -1.43 15.62
CA ASN A 15 29.56 -0.17 14.91
C ASN A 15 28.33 0.50 14.30
N ASP A 16 27.26 0.62 15.07
CA ASP A 16 25.96 1.20 14.67
C ASP A 16 25.23 0.42 13.55
N VAL A 17 25.63 -0.84 13.33
CA VAL A 17 24.95 -1.76 12.41
C VAL A 17 24.27 -2.86 13.24
N PRO A 18 22.95 -3.06 13.09
CA PRO A 18 22.25 -4.17 13.74
C PRO A 18 22.91 -5.52 13.38
N VAL A 19 23.08 -6.38 14.38
CA VAL A 19 23.60 -7.72 14.16
C VAL A 19 22.45 -8.64 13.78
N ASN A 20 22.50 -9.15 12.56
CA ASN A 20 21.59 -10.17 12.10
C ASN A 20 22.11 -11.56 12.51
N VAL A 21 21.32 -12.29 13.29
CA VAL A 21 21.73 -13.58 13.86
C VAL A 21 21.92 -14.65 12.77
N GLU A 22 21.17 -14.56 11.68
CA GLU A 22 21.26 -15.49 10.54
C GLU A 22 22.57 -15.35 9.73
N ASP A 23 23.20 -14.17 9.76
CA ASP A 23 24.44 -13.89 9.05
C ASP A 23 25.69 -14.29 9.85
N LEU A 24 25.50 -14.85 11.04
CA LEU A 24 26.63 -15.19 11.91
C LEU A 24 27.34 -16.47 11.44
N GLU A 25 28.66 -16.40 11.41
CA GLU A 25 29.55 -17.54 11.22
C GLU A 25 30.53 -17.63 12.39
N VAL A 26 30.74 -18.85 12.89
CA VAL A 26 31.77 -19.10 13.90
C VAL A 26 33.06 -19.57 13.22
N VAL A 27 34.11 -18.75 13.28
CA VAL A 27 35.41 -19.09 12.71
C VAL A 27 36.40 -19.30 13.83
N VAL A 28 37.06 -20.44 13.82
CA VAL A 28 38.13 -20.80 14.76
C VAL A 28 39.40 -21.02 14.01
N PHE A 29 40.49 -20.44 14.51
CA PHE A 29 41.79 -20.68 13.96
C PHE A 29 42.83 -20.94 15.06
N VAL A 30 43.85 -21.73 14.74
CA VAL A 30 44.98 -22.01 15.57
C VAL A 30 46.21 -21.30 14.99
N ALA A 31 46.86 -20.49 15.79
CA ALA A 31 48.06 -19.75 15.40
C ALA A 31 49.28 -20.19 16.20
N GLU A 32 50.41 -20.28 15.54
CA GLU A 32 51.71 -20.56 16.15
C GLU A 32 52.42 -19.21 16.46
N THR A 33 52.04 -18.35 17.00
CA THR A 33 52.43 -16.96 17.29
C THR A 33 51.33 -16.00 16.83
N THR A 34 51.60 -14.72 16.88
CA THR A 34 50.62 -13.69 16.44
C THR A 34 50.55 -13.52 14.91
N GLN A 35 51.33 -14.27 14.13
CA GLN A 35 51.47 -14.04 12.68
C GLN A 35 51.23 -15.26 11.80
N PHE A 36 51.24 -16.47 12.31
CA PHE A 36 51.14 -17.69 11.52
C PHE A 36 49.89 -18.49 11.92
N ILE A 37 48.86 -18.50 11.07
CA ILE A 37 47.71 -19.37 11.23
C ILE A 37 48.09 -20.77 10.71
N THR A 38 48.05 -21.75 11.60
CA THR A 38 48.44 -23.14 11.30
C THR A 38 47.22 -23.94 10.80
N SER A 39 46.04 -23.61 11.29
CA SER A 39 44.77 -24.25 10.91
C SER A 39 43.61 -23.35 11.23
N GLY A 40 42.55 -23.43 10.46
CA GLY A 40 41.28 -22.74 10.69
C GLY A 40 40.11 -23.58 10.22
N ASN A 41 38.99 -23.39 10.84
CA ASN A 41 37.69 -23.97 10.41
C ASN A 41 36.57 -22.99 10.74
N GLY A 42 35.58 -22.95 9.88
CA GLY A 42 34.34 -22.18 10.06
C GLY A 42 33.13 -23.12 10.14
N THR A 43 32.13 -22.72 10.87
CA THR A 43 30.85 -23.41 10.94
C THR A 43 29.74 -22.41 11.18
N LEU A 44 28.55 -22.70 10.67
CA LEU A 44 27.35 -21.96 11.02
C LEU A 44 26.94 -22.28 12.45
N PRO A 45 26.35 -21.34 13.19
CA PRO A 45 25.85 -21.58 14.53
C PRO A 45 24.66 -22.54 14.50
N SER A 46 24.45 -23.26 15.59
CA SER A 46 23.20 -23.96 15.89
C SER A 46 22.48 -23.23 17.00
N TYR A 47 21.19 -23.04 16.83
CA TYR A 47 20.36 -22.30 17.77
C TYR A 47 19.78 -23.24 18.81
N VAL A 48 19.82 -22.84 20.10
CA VAL A 48 19.25 -23.58 21.23
C VAL A 48 18.40 -22.65 22.08
N GLY A 49 17.31 -23.19 22.62
CA GLY A 49 16.42 -22.41 23.49
C GLY A 49 15.37 -21.59 22.72
N ILE A 50 15.22 -21.84 21.42
CA ILE A 50 14.11 -21.33 20.61
C ILE A 50 13.05 -22.44 20.48
N SER A 51 11.81 -22.06 20.22
CA SER A 51 10.67 -22.98 20.01
C SER A 51 10.92 -23.87 18.79
N ALA A 52 10.25 -25.01 18.73
CA ALA A 52 10.37 -25.89 17.57
C ALA A 52 9.66 -25.29 16.34
N SER A 53 8.50 -24.69 16.56
CA SER A 53 7.71 -23.98 15.55
C SER A 53 7.30 -22.62 16.11
N ASP A 54 7.61 -21.55 15.40
CA ASP A 54 7.28 -20.18 15.82
C ASP A 54 7.29 -19.30 14.56
N ILE A 55 6.10 -18.98 14.04
CA ILE A 55 5.94 -18.14 12.88
C ILE A 55 5.42 -16.78 13.32
N ASN A 56 6.23 -15.77 13.15
CA ASN A 56 5.92 -14.39 13.48
C ASN A 56 5.25 -13.69 12.28
N LEU A 57 4.12 -13.06 12.51
CA LEU A 57 3.57 -12.04 11.62
C LEU A 57 4.35 -10.73 11.83
N LYS A 58 5.42 -10.55 11.08
CA LYS A 58 6.35 -9.44 11.28
C LYS A 58 5.75 -8.07 10.93
N SER A 59 5.03 -8.01 9.80
CA SER A 59 4.36 -6.77 9.37
C SER A 59 3.21 -7.04 8.42
N VAL A 60 2.34 -6.05 8.31
CA VAL A 60 1.31 -5.93 7.27
C VAL A 60 1.66 -4.67 6.48
N SER A 61 1.73 -4.79 5.15
CA SER A 61 2.00 -3.63 4.30
C SER A 61 0.84 -2.63 4.33
N GLU A 62 1.14 -1.38 4.07
CA GLU A 62 0.14 -0.33 3.96
C GLU A 62 -0.91 -0.68 2.89
N ILE A 63 -2.16 -0.41 3.19
CA ILE A 63 -3.30 -0.67 2.30
C ILE A 63 -3.83 0.69 1.85
N ASN A 64 -3.76 0.94 0.54
CA ASN A 64 -4.38 2.14 -0.03
C ASN A 64 -5.91 2.01 -0.01
N PRO A 65 -6.64 3.11 0.21
CA PRO A 65 -8.09 3.15 0.03
C PRO A 65 -8.51 2.63 -1.36
N THR A 66 -9.59 1.88 -1.41
CA THR A 66 -10.13 1.35 -2.66
C THR A 66 -11.65 1.40 -2.69
N CYS A 67 -12.23 1.80 -3.80
CA CYS A 67 -13.67 1.74 -4.05
C CYS A 67 -14.12 0.45 -4.72
N LEU A 68 -13.20 -0.47 -5.04
CA LEU A 68 -13.55 -1.73 -5.70
C LEU A 68 -14.15 -2.77 -4.75
N GLY A 69 -14.25 -2.48 -3.46
CA GLY A 69 -14.78 -3.39 -2.43
C GLY A 69 -13.95 -4.67 -2.25
N SER A 70 -12.69 -4.65 -2.64
CA SER A 70 -11.75 -5.75 -2.46
C SER A 70 -10.32 -5.23 -2.32
N ILE A 71 -9.51 -5.94 -1.53
CA ILE A 71 -8.07 -5.67 -1.37
C ILE A 71 -7.27 -6.95 -1.54
N SER A 72 -6.00 -6.83 -1.95
CA SER A 72 -5.03 -7.93 -1.98
C SER A 72 -3.90 -7.60 -0.99
N PRO A 73 -4.02 -8.02 0.28
CA PRO A 73 -3.06 -7.65 1.30
C PRO A 73 -1.69 -8.29 1.06
N VAL A 74 -0.64 -7.60 1.48
CA VAL A 74 0.73 -8.14 1.53
C VAL A 74 1.20 -8.13 2.97
N ILE A 75 1.77 -9.26 3.42
CA ILE A 75 2.30 -9.42 4.76
C ILE A 75 3.75 -9.88 4.70
N THR A 76 4.50 -9.63 5.76
CA THR A 76 5.82 -10.24 5.97
C THR A 76 5.72 -11.24 7.10
N ILE A 77 6.09 -12.49 6.83
CA ILE A 77 6.22 -13.55 7.82
C ILE A 77 7.69 -13.83 8.10
N GLU A 78 7.99 -14.28 9.31
CA GLU A 78 9.33 -14.64 9.75
C GLU A 78 9.28 -15.95 10.54
N ASN A 79 10.21 -16.85 10.29
CA ASN A 79 10.31 -18.09 11.07
C ASN A 79 11.28 -17.90 12.25
N LEU A 80 10.77 -17.77 13.45
CA LEU A 80 11.57 -17.72 14.70
C LEU A 80 11.80 -19.12 15.31
N GLY A 81 11.19 -20.16 14.74
CA GLY A 81 11.33 -21.55 15.19
C GLY A 81 12.59 -22.24 14.69
N ALA A 82 12.96 -23.33 15.35
CA ALA A 82 14.12 -24.15 15.01
C ALA A 82 13.91 -25.00 13.75
N ASN A 83 12.66 -25.32 13.42
CA ASN A 83 12.31 -26.14 12.26
C ASN A 83 12.04 -25.28 11.05
N ILE A 84 12.45 -25.75 9.87
CA ILE A 84 12.06 -25.12 8.60
C ILE A 84 10.54 -25.21 8.45
N ALA A 85 9.88 -24.07 8.23
CA ALA A 85 8.48 -24.03 7.90
C ALA A 85 8.27 -24.36 6.42
N THR A 86 7.40 -25.32 6.12
CA THR A 86 7.08 -25.74 4.75
C THR A 86 5.63 -25.49 4.38
N SER A 87 4.79 -25.21 5.36
CA SER A 87 3.38 -24.88 5.19
C SER A 87 2.93 -24.01 6.35
N ILE A 88 2.21 -22.93 6.07
CA ILE A 88 1.65 -22.00 7.04
C ILE A 88 0.22 -21.69 6.63
N GLU A 89 -0.74 -21.91 7.52
CA GLU A 89 -2.13 -21.51 7.33
C GLU A 89 -2.30 -20.08 7.83
N ILE A 90 -2.81 -19.21 6.98
CA ILE A 90 -3.04 -17.79 7.25
C ILE A 90 -4.52 -17.51 7.02
N SER A 91 -5.23 -17.08 8.05
CA SER A 91 -6.61 -16.60 7.93
C SER A 91 -6.65 -15.08 8.01
N TYR A 92 -7.51 -14.45 7.20
CA TYR A 92 -7.63 -13.00 7.17
C TYR A 92 -9.05 -12.58 6.84
N SER A 93 -9.48 -11.44 7.40
CA SER A 93 -10.80 -10.86 7.19
C SER A 93 -10.73 -9.34 7.21
N VAL A 94 -11.69 -8.69 6.56
CA VAL A 94 -11.86 -7.23 6.66
C VAL A 94 -13.13 -6.95 7.46
N ASN A 95 -13.04 -6.03 8.41
CA ASN A 95 -14.11 -5.68 9.35
C ASN A 95 -14.64 -6.95 10.06
N ASP A 96 -15.93 -7.09 10.18
CA ASP A 96 -16.61 -8.27 10.73
C ASP A 96 -16.94 -9.34 9.67
N GLY A 97 -16.29 -9.26 8.50
CA GLY A 97 -16.49 -10.18 7.39
C GLY A 97 -16.04 -11.62 7.71
N SER A 98 -16.51 -12.56 6.92
CA SER A 98 -16.06 -13.96 7.03
C SER A 98 -14.59 -14.05 6.66
N PRO A 99 -13.77 -14.79 7.44
CA PRO A 99 -12.36 -14.96 7.12
C PRO A 99 -12.17 -15.83 5.87
N GLU A 100 -11.21 -15.42 5.04
CA GLU A 100 -10.61 -16.24 3.99
C GLU A 100 -9.39 -16.98 4.55
N VAL A 101 -9.04 -18.10 3.96
CA VAL A 101 -7.88 -18.92 4.36
C VAL A 101 -6.94 -19.11 3.20
N PHE A 102 -5.69 -18.76 3.40
CA PHE A 102 -4.59 -18.99 2.49
C PHE A 102 -3.57 -19.96 3.09
N ASN A 103 -3.23 -21.01 2.37
CA ASN A 103 -2.19 -21.95 2.78
C ASN A 103 -0.90 -21.63 2.00
N TRP A 104 0.01 -20.92 2.66
CA TRP A 104 1.34 -20.71 2.15
C TRP A 104 2.13 -22.01 2.14
N THR A 105 2.92 -22.24 1.10
CA THR A 105 3.82 -23.40 0.98
C THR A 105 5.15 -22.94 0.42
N GLY A 106 6.24 -23.40 1.06
CA GLY A 106 7.58 -22.98 0.67
C GLY A 106 8.67 -23.65 1.49
N SER A 107 9.74 -22.94 1.79
CA SER A 107 10.83 -23.40 2.65
C SER A 107 11.40 -22.18 3.36
N LEU A 108 10.85 -21.86 4.52
CA LEU A 108 11.27 -20.71 5.34
C LEU A 108 12.17 -21.21 6.47
N ALA A 109 13.46 -20.96 6.36
CA ALA A 109 14.43 -21.39 7.36
C ALA A 109 14.35 -20.53 8.64
N THR A 110 14.98 -20.97 9.72
CA THR A 110 15.07 -20.21 10.98
C THR A 110 15.64 -18.82 10.74
N PHE A 111 14.92 -17.78 11.24
CA PHE A 111 15.19 -16.35 11.09
C PHE A 111 15.06 -15.79 9.67
N GLN A 112 14.60 -16.59 8.73
CA GLN A 112 14.30 -16.12 7.39
C GLN A 112 12.93 -15.44 7.36
N GLU A 113 12.86 -14.37 6.57
CA GLU A 113 11.65 -13.61 6.28
C GLU A 113 11.18 -13.86 4.85
N GLU A 114 9.87 -13.75 4.64
CA GLU A 114 9.28 -13.78 3.30
C GLU A 114 8.07 -12.84 3.22
N GLU A 115 8.01 -12.11 2.13
CA GLU A 115 6.84 -11.31 1.77
C GLU A 115 5.81 -12.19 1.07
N VAL A 116 4.59 -12.21 1.58
CA VAL A 116 3.50 -13.05 1.09
C VAL A 116 2.35 -12.18 0.62
N ALA A 117 2.06 -12.22 -0.67
CA ALA A 117 0.85 -11.62 -1.24
C ALA A 117 -0.35 -12.56 -1.02
N LEU A 118 -1.33 -12.09 -0.27
CA LEU A 118 -2.57 -12.82 -0.02
C LEU A 118 -3.55 -12.64 -1.19
N PRO A 119 -4.35 -13.66 -1.51
CA PRO A 119 -5.46 -13.52 -2.47
C PRO A 119 -6.39 -12.36 -2.13
N ALA A 120 -7.07 -11.85 -3.16
CA ALA A 120 -8.02 -10.77 -2.98
C ALA A 120 -9.17 -11.19 -2.06
N ILE A 121 -9.53 -10.32 -1.11
CA ILE A 121 -10.69 -10.48 -0.23
C ILE A 121 -11.68 -9.35 -0.47
N SER A 122 -12.95 -9.71 -0.65
CA SER A 122 -14.03 -8.75 -0.79
C SER A 122 -14.60 -8.35 0.57
N PHE A 123 -15.02 -7.09 0.70
CA PHE A 123 -15.58 -6.56 1.94
C PHE A 123 -16.66 -5.50 1.65
N THR A 124 -17.46 -5.18 2.65
CA THR A 124 -18.34 -4.00 2.64
C THR A 124 -17.54 -2.85 3.25
N ALA A 125 -17.37 -1.78 2.47
CA ALA A 125 -16.62 -0.60 2.91
C ALA A 125 -17.33 0.13 4.06
N GLU A 126 -16.56 0.57 5.02
CA GLU A 126 -16.91 1.44 6.13
C GLU A 126 -15.98 2.68 6.08
N ASP A 127 -16.28 3.74 6.81
CA ASP A 127 -15.46 4.97 6.84
C ASP A 127 -13.99 4.65 7.15
N THR A 128 -13.76 3.73 8.08
CA THR A 128 -12.45 3.15 8.36
C THR A 128 -12.58 1.63 8.40
N ASN A 129 -11.81 0.95 7.59
CA ASN A 129 -11.79 -0.50 7.48
C ASN A 129 -10.62 -1.07 8.26
N THR A 130 -10.76 -2.29 8.75
CA THR A 130 -9.70 -3.00 9.48
C THR A 130 -9.49 -4.38 8.88
N LEU A 131 -8.29 -4.61 8.34
CA LEU A 131 -7.81 -5.94 7.99
C LEU A 131 -7.33 -6.63 9.27
N ASN A 132 -7.82 -7.84 9.52
CA ASN A 132 -7.39 -8.71 10.60
C ASN A 132 -6.67 -9.91 9.98
N ILE A 133 -5.50 -10.26 10.50
CA ILE A 133 -4.70 -11.40 10.07
C ILE A 133 -4.39 -12.28 11.27
N ASN A 134 -4.47 -13.59 11.05
CA ASN A 134 -4.12 -14.59 12.05
C ASN A 134 -3.42 -15.77 11.38
N ILE A 135 -2.21 -16.06 11.83
CA ILE A 135 -1.44 -17.27 11.51
C ILE A 135 -1.92 -18.39 12.43
N ALA A 136 -2.02 -19.62 11.92
CA ALA A 136 -2.41 -20.77 12.71
C ALA A 136 -1.49 -20.97 13.93
N ASN A 137 -2.07 -21.48 15.01
CA ASN A 137 -1.36 -21.68 16.29
C ASN A 137 -0.11 -22.54 16.14
N ASP A 138 0.95 -22.10 16.76
CA ASP A 138 2.22 -22.81 16.92
C ASP A 138 2.69 -22.81 18.39
N ASP A 139 4.00 -22.86 18.66
CA ASP A 139 4.51 -22.90 20.04
C ASP A 139 4.47 -21.52 20.72
N VAL A 140 4.34 -20.39 19.96
CA VAL A 140 4.35 -19.01 20.47
C VAL A 140 3.25 -18.19 19.77
N ASN A 141 2.06 -18.17 20.35
CA ASN A 141 0.88 -17.58 19.68
C ASN A 141 0.73 -16.06 19.82
N GLU A 142 1.56 -15.42 20.62
CA GLU A 142 1.49 -13.96 20.89
C GLU A 142 1.88 -13.10 19.70
N ASN A 143 2.61 -13.66 18.75
CA ASN A 143 3.11 -13.01 17.54
C ASN A 143 2.39 -13.44 16.23
N ASN A 144 1.33 -14.26 16.35
CA ASN A 144 0.61 -14.83 15.21
C ASN A 144 -0.47 -13.90 14.64
N THR A 145 -0.76 -12.78 15.27
CA THR A 145 -1.87 -11.91 14.88
C THR A 145 -1.42 -10.48 14.60
N GLY A 146 -2.08 -9.83 13.66
CA GLY A 146 -1.88 -8.41 13.36
C GLY A 146 -3.08 -7.80 12.68
N THR A 147 -3.09 -6.47 12.66
CA THR A 147 -4.14 -5.68 12.03
C THR A 147 -3.54 -4.54 11.23
N ALA A 148 -4.23 -4.13 10.16
CA ALA A 148 -3.97 -2.89 9.45
C ALA A 148 -5.28 -2.16 9.20
N SER A 149 -5.28 -0.83 9.38
CA SER A 149 -6.45 0.00 9.11
C SER A 149 -6.24 0.79 7.83
N PHE A 150 -7.31 0.98 7.07
CA PHE A 150 -7.33 1.82 5.88
C PHE A 150 -8.68 2.52 5.76
N ASP A 151 -8.67 3.74 5.23
CA ASP A 151 -9.88 4.55 5.12
C ASP A 151 -10.67 4.19 3.85
N ALA A 152 -11.94 4.60 3.81
CA ALA A 152 -12.72 4.62 2.59
C ALA A 152 -12.10 5.60 1.57
N VAL A 153 -12.41 5.40 0.30
CA VAL A 153 -12.04 6.36 -0.73
C VAL A 153 -12.84 7.67 -0.55
N THR A 154 -12.31 8.75 -1.11
CA THR A 154 -13.03 10.03 -1.14
C THR A 154 -14.23 9.93 -2.06
N GLU A 155 -15.41 10.28 -1.54
CA GLU A 155 -16.65 10.43 -2.31
C GLU A 155 -16.72 11.82 -2.94
N THR A 156 -17.02 11.91 -4.23
CA THR A 156 -17.02 13.16 -4.99
C THR A 156 -18.22 13.25 -5.93
N ILE A 157 -18.56 14.47 -6.33
CA ILE A 157 -19.45 14.68 -7.48
C ILE A 157 -18.70 14.41 -8.78
N GLY A 158 -19.43 14.11 -9.87
CA GLY A 158 -18.82 13.75 -11.16
C GLY A 158 -18.01 14.83 -11.86
N THR A 159 -18.01 16.08 -11.37
CA THR A 159 -17.18 17.15 -11.92
C THR A 159 -15.88 17.26 -11.15
N ILE A 160 -14.79 16.84 -11.77
CA ILE A 160 -13.44 16.77 -11.19
C ILE A 160 -12.52 17.83 -11.82
N ILE A 161 -11.69 18.46 -10.99
CA ILE A 161 -10.69 19.45 -11.39
C ILE A 161 -9.32 18.89 -11.03
N LEU A 162 -8.46 18.73 -12.04
CA LEU A 162 -7.06 18.37 -11.88
C LEU A 162 -6.20 19.59 -12.16
N SER A 163 -5.35 19.98 -11.22
CA SER A 163 -4.37 21.05 -11.37
C SER A 163 -2.96 20.49 -11.23
N ILE A 164 -2.09 20.78 -12.18
CA ILE A 164 -0.69 20.35 -12.19
C ILE A 164 0.20 21.55 -12.44
N ASP A 165 1.11 21.81 -11.50
CA ASP A 165 2.17 22.80 -11.64
C ASP A 165 3.47 22.09 -11.97
N THR A 166 3.89 22.13 -13.23
CA THR A 166 5.10 21.45 -13.71
C THR A 166 6.37 22.18 -13.26
N ASP A 167 7.46 21.42 -13.15
CA ASP A 167 8.81 21.98 -12.93
C ASP A 167 9.55 22.28 -14.24
N THR A 168 10.87 22.38 -14.17
CA THR A 168 11.75 22.62 -15.34
C THR A 168 12.03 21.36 -16.16
N PHE A 169 11.39 20.24 -15.84
CA PHE A 169 11.52 18.96 -16.51
C PHE A 169 10.15 18.33 -16.80
N ALA A 170 9.17 19.13 -17.21
CA ALA A 170 7.80 18.70 -17.47
C ALA A 170 7.69 17.44 -18.33
N HIS A 171 8.61 17.28 -19.30
CA HIS A 171 8.63 16.13 -20.22
C HIS A 171 8.84 14.75 -19.54
N GLN A 172 9.16 14.74 -18.26
CA GLN A 172 9.29 13.52 -17.46
C GLN A 172 7.95 13.07 -16.86
N ASN A 173 6.95 13.97 -16.85
CA ASN A 173 5.68 13.76 -16.19
C ASN A 173 4.58 13.38 -17.18
N SER A 174 3.70 12.49 -16.72
CA SER A 174 2.46 12.12 -17.40
C SER A 174 1.44 11.64 -16.38
N TRP A 175 0.18 11.61 -16.79
CA TRP A 175 -0.89 11.11 -15.93
C TRP A 175 -1.98 10.42 -16.76
N ASP A 176 -2.74 9.55 -16.11
CA ASP A 176 -3.98 9.01 -16.64
C ASP A 176 -5.06 8.90 -15.55
N ILE A 177 -6.32 8.83 -15.99
CA ILE A 177 -7.47 8.46 -15.17
C ILE A 177 -8.09 7.22 -15.82
N LYS A 178 -8.34 6.20 -14.99
CA LYS A 178 -8.98 4.95 -15.40
C LYS A 178 -10.35 4.81 -14.75
N ASP A 179 -11.25 4.14 -15.46
CA ASP A 179 -12.52 3.66 -14.91
C ASP A 179 -12.35 2.36 -14.10
N SER A 180 -13.44 1.87 -13.47
CA SER A 180 -13.46 0.64 -12.69
C SER A 180 -13.11 -0.62 -13.50
N SER A 181 -13.18 -0.57 -14.84
CA SER A 181 -12.73 -1.66 -15.73
C SER A 181 -11.22 -1.64 -15.99
N GLY A 182 -10.52 -0.58 -15.56
CA GLY A 182 -9.10 -0.33 -15.85
C GLY A 182 -8.86 0.32 -17.22
N THR A 183 -9.91 0.81 -17.88
CA THR A 183 -9.79 1.52 -19.16
C THR A 183 -9.37 2.96 -18.90
N ILE A 184 -8.33 3.44 -19.61
CA ILE A 184 -7.92 4.86 -19.57
C ILE A 184 -9.02 5.69 -20.24
N ILE A 185 -9.62 6.59 -19.48
CA ILE A 185 -10.68 7.50 -19.95
C ILE A 185 -10.17 8.91 -20.20
N GLU A 186 -9.13 9.34 -19.47
CA GLU A 186 -8.45 10.60 -19.66
C GLU A 186 -6.94 10.42 -19.45
N SER A 187 -6.11 11.16 -20.16
CA SER A 187 -4.65 11.15 -19.97
C SER A 187 -3.98 12.32 -20.66
N ASP A 188 -2.81 12.73 -20.16
CA ASP A 188 -1.95 13.68 -20.82
C ASP A 188 -0.48 13.42 -20.49
N ASN A 189 0.41 13.98 -21.32
CA ASN A 189 1.85 13.96 -21.14
C ASN A 189 2.45 15.31 -21.54
N TYR A 190 3.52 15.71 -20.89
CA TYR A 190 4.12 17.02 -21.10
C TYR A 190 5.38 16.95 -21.95
N SER A 191 5.75 18.09 -22.51
CA SER A 191 6.98 18.30 -23.27
C SER A 191 7.86 19.33 -22.56
N SER A 192 9.08 19.57 -23.06
CA SER A 192 9.94 20.65 -22.54
C SER A 192 9.42 22.07 -22.85
N GLN A 193 8.34 22.19 -23.62
CA GLN A 193 7.68 23.49 -23.83
C GLN A 193 6.70 23.80 -22.68
N ASP A 194 6.39 22.82 -21.88
CA ASP A 194 5.46 22.88 -20.77
C ASP A 194 6.18 23.06 -19.42
N ASP A 195 7.49 23.34 -19.45
CA ASP A 195 8.31 23.58 -18.26
C ASP A 195 7.82 24.80 -17.48
N SER A 196 7.69 24.62 -16.16
CA SER A 196 7.28 25.67 -15.20
C SER A 196 5.93 26.33 -15.53
N GLN A 197 4.95 25.53 -15.94
CA GLN A 197 3.60 25.97 -16.25
C GLN A 197 2.57 25.33 -15.33
N THR A 198 1.42 26.00 -15.20
CA THR A 198 0.24 25.49 -14.52
C THR A 198 -0.77 25.00 -15.55
N PHE A 199 -1.20 23.76 -15.38
CA PHE A 199 -2.27 23.13 -16.16
C PHE A 199 -3.48 22.92 -15.27
N SER A 200 -4.68 23.17 -15.82
CA SER A 200 -5.93 22.91 -15.13
C SER A 200 -6.88 22.23 -16.10
N TYR A 201 -7.32 21.05 -15.73
CA TYR A 201 -8.26 20.22 -16.46
C TYR A 201 -9.58 20.15 -15.70
N ARG A 202 -10.67 20.07 -16.41
CA ARG A 202 -12.00 19.89 -15.83
C ARG A 202 -12.71 18.76 -16.57
N PHE A 203 -13.04 17.73 -15.83
CA PHE A 203 -13.70 16.53 -16.33
C PHE A 203 -15.12 16.43 -15.79
N ASN A 204 -15.97 15.72 -16.53
CA ASN A 204 -17.29 15.32 -16.08
C ASN A 204 -17.37 13.81 -16.26
N PHE A 205 -17.39 13.08 -15.14
CA PHE A 205 -17.47 11.64 -15.12
C PHE A 205 -18.86 11.18 -14.71
N ASP A 206 -19.27 10.03 -15.22
CA ASP A 206 -20.41 9.29 -14.71
C ASP A 206 -20.10 8.69 -13.33
N ALA A 207 -21.11 8.13 -12.67
CA ALA A 207 -20.91 7.44 -11.40
C ALA A 207 -20.05 6.18 -11.60
N ASP A 208 -18.85 6.19 -11.02
CA ASP A 208 -17.88 5.09 -11.11
C ASP A 208 -16.77 5.20 -10.05
N CYS A 209 -16.05 4.10 -9.85
CA CYS A 209 -14.79 4.07 -9.13
C CYS A 209 -13.65 4.45 -10.09
N LEU A 210 -13.01 5.57 -9.85
CA LEU A 210 -11.99 6.14 -10.71
C LEU A 210 -10.61 6.00 -10.06
N GLU A 211 -9.58 5.82 -10.90
CA GLU A 211 -8.18 5.74 -10.47
C GLU A 211 -7.35 6.80 -11.21
N PHE A 212 -6.85 7.78 -10.47
CA PHE A 212 -5.88 8.75 -10.97
C PHE A 212 -4.47 8.23 -10.75
N ASN A 213 -3.67 8.21 -11.81
CA ASN A 213 -2.27 7.81 -11.78
C ASN A 213 -1.39 8.98 -12.24
N MET A 214 -0.34 9.28 -11.49
CA MET A 214 0.70 10.25 -11.84
C MET A 214 2.03 9.54 -11.97
N TYR A 215 2.79 9.85 -13.01
CA TYR A 215 4.06 9.23 -13.34
C TYR A 215 5.17 10.28 -13.48
N ASP A 216 6.39 9.91 -13.05
CA ASP A 216 7.62 10.65 -13.31
C ASP A 216 8.74 9.72 -13.78
N GLY A 217 9.27 9.98 -14.97
CA GLY A 217 10.28 9.14 -15.61
C GLY A 217 11.68 9.20 -14.97
N SER A 218 11.96 10.21 -14.14
CA SER A 218 13.25 10.33 -13.43
C SER A 218 13.21 9.87 -11.98
N GLY A 219 12.02 9.65 -11.44
CA GLY A 219 11.82 9.14 -10.09
C GLY A 219 12.00 10.18 -8.98
N ASN A 220 11.92 11.47 -9.30
CA ASN A 220 12.01 12.56 -8.31
C ASN A 220 10.70 13.33 -8.11
N GLY A 221 9.67 13.02 -8.89
CA GLY A 221 8.41 13.74 -8.89
C GLY A 221 8.55 15.16 -9.46
N ILE A 222 7.61 16.04 -9.14
CA ILE A 222 7.64 17.45 -9.57
C ILE A 222 8.42 18.25 -8.52
N SER A 223 9.62 18.71 -8.85
CA SER A 223 10.49 19.40 -7.91
C SER A 223 10.25 20.93 -7.93
N GLY A 224 10.16 21.53 -6.71
CA GLY A 224 9.99 22.98 -6.57
C GLY A 224 9.01 23.37 -5.48
N SER A 225 9.15 24.55 -4.90
CA SER A 225 8.39 24.96 -3.71
C SER A 225 6.91 25.30 -3.96
N ASN A 226 6.53 25.49 -5.24
CA ASN A 226 5.15 25.82 -5.62
C ASN A 226 4.59 24.84 -6.65
N ASN A 227 5.32 23.76 -6.95
CA ASN A 227 4.93 22.78 -7.94
C ASN A 227 4.25 21.61 -7.27
N GLY A 228 3.27 21.03 -7.94
CA GLY A 228 2.54 19.92 -7.34
C GLY A 228 1.35 19.45 -8.15
N VAL A 229 0.61 18.56 -7.55
CA VAL A 229 -0.61 17.97 -8.11
C VAL A 229 -1.74 18.21 -7.11
N ALA A 230 -2.86 18.73 -7.58
CA ALA A 230 -4.10 18.84 -6.81
C ALA A 230 -5.26 18.25 -7.63
N LEU A 231 -6.00 17.37 -7.00
CA LEU A 231 -7.21 16.75 -7.55
C LEU A 231 -8.36 17.03 -6.58
N GLU A 232 -9.40 17.71 -7.05
CA GLU A 232 -10.56 18.09 -6.23
C GLU A 232 -11.85 18.00 -7.06
N ASP A 233 -12.99 17.93 -6.40
CA ASP A 233 -14.26 18.10 -7.09
C ASP A 233 -14.66 19.58 -7.21
N ALA A 234 -15.69 19.87 -8.02
CA ALA A 234 -16.12 21.25 -8.23
C ALA A 234 -16.79 21.91 -6.99
N ASN A 235 -17.06 21.15 -5.93
CA ASN A 235 -17.50 21.67 -4.63
C ASN A 235 -16.32 21.95 -3.69
N GLY A 236 -15.08 21.67 -4.11
CA GLY A 236 -13.86 21.85 -3.33
C GLY A 236 -13.58 20.71 -2.37
N VAL A 237 -14.13 19.52 -2.58
CA VAL A 237 -13.73 18.30 -1.88
C VAL A 237 -12.38 17.88 -2.43
N VAL A 238 -11.35 17.94 -1.58
CA VAL A 238 -9.99 17.56 -1.97
C VAL A 238 -9.88 16.03 -1.97
N ILE A 239 -9.60 15.47 -3.14
CA ILE A 239 -9.30 14.04 -3.32
C ILE A 239 -7.85 13.78 -2.97
N TYR A 240 -6.96 14.61 -3.51
CA TYR A 240 -5.53 14.53 -3.30
C TYR A 240 -4.85 15.86 -3.52
N ALA A 241 -3.84 16.16 -2.71
CA ALA A 241 -2.99 17.33 -2.93
C ALA A 241 -1.58 17.02 -2.43
N LEU A 242 -0.60 17.19 -3.28
CA LEU A 242 0.80 16.98 -2.97
C LEU A 242 1.65 18.08 -3.60
N ASN A 243 2.55 18.65 -2.80
CA ASN A 243 3.59 19.55 -3.26
C ASN A 243 4.94 18.83 -3.26
N GLY A 244 5.58 18.73 -4.43
CA GLY A 244 6.98 18.29 -4.53
C GLY A 244 7.17 16.82 -4.91
N ALA A 245 8.12 16.17 -4.23
CA ALA A 245 8.61 14.86 -4.63
C ALA A 245 7.63 13.74 -4.29
N PHE A 246 7.25 12.94 -5.28
CA PHE A 246 6.43 11.73 -5.13
C PHE A 246 7.12 10.47 -5.70
N GLY A 247 8.42 10.55 -5.96
CA GLY A 247 9.16 9.45 -6.57
C GLY A 247 8.77 9.22 -8.02
N SER A 248 8.75 7.97 -8.47
CA SER A 248 8.43 7.60 -9.85
C SER A 248 6.94 7.65 -10.18
N GLY A 249 6.06 7.84 -9.19
CA GLY A 249 4.63 7.96 -9.38
C GLY A 249 3.81 7.57 -8.16
N PHE A 250 2.51 7.77 -8.25
CA PHE A 250 1.51 7.34 -7.28
C PHE A 250 0.18 7.06 -7.96
N SER A 251 -0.69 6.35 -7.26
CA SER A 251 -2.07 6.04 -7.68
C SER A 251 -3.04 6.36 -6.55
N ILE A 252 -4.17 6.98 -6.88
CA ILE A 252 -5.24 7.33 -5.94
C ILE A 252 -6.57 6.89 -6.53
N GLN A 253 -7.36 6.17 -5.74
CA GLN A 253 -8.74 5.85 -6.09
C GLN A 253 -9.71 6.81 -5.40
N PHE A 254 -10.80 7.13 -6.07
CA PHE A 254 -11.90 7.93 -5.56
C PHE A 254 -13.21 7.51 -6.22
N ASN A 255 -14.32 7.77 -5.56
CA ASN A 255 -15.64 7.46 -6.09
C ASN A 255 -16.31 8.72 -6.65
N SER A 256 -16.89 8.61 -7.82
CA SER A 256 -17.69 9.66 -8.45
C SER A 256 -19.16 9.29 -8.39
N ASP A 257 -20.00 10.16 -7.83
CA ASP A 257 -21.47 10.00 -7.84
C ASP A 257 -22.09 10.32 -9.21
N GLY A 258 -21.26 10.74 -10.16
CA GLY A 258 -21.70 11.21 -11.47
C GLY A 258 -22.09 12.69 -11.49
N VAL A 259 -22.25 13.22 -12.69
CA VAL A 259 -22.79 14.56 -12.90
C VAL A 259 -24.28 14.52 -12.71
N LEU A 260 -24.82 15.33 -11.80
CA LEU A 260 -26.27 15.54 -11.72
C LEU A 260 -26.71 16.19 -13.03
N ASP A 261 -27.20 15.38 -13.96
CA ASP A 261 -27.80 15.89 -15.19
C ASP A 261 -29.13 16.58 -14.85
N LEU A 262 -29.10 17.90 -14.89
CA LEU A 262 -30.32 18.71 -14.77
C LEU A 262 -31.16 18.70 -16.10
N GLU A 263 -30.72 17.96 -17.12
CA GLU A 263 -31.45 17.89 -18.40
C GLU A 263 -32.66 16.97 -18.38
N ASP A 264 -32.89 16.19 -17.33
CA ASP A 264 -34.12 15.37 -17.21
C ASP A 264 -35.35 16.14 -16.72
N THR A 265 -35.29 17.49 -16.84
CA THR A 265 -36.47 18.34 -16.63
C THR A 265 -37.47 18.33 -17.82
N ASN A 266 -37.22 17.51 -18.83
CA ASN A 266 -38.14 17.37 -19.97
C ASN A 266 -39.40 16.54 -19.66
N ASP A 267 -39.51 15.95 -18.46
CA ASP A 267 -40.72 15.21 -18.07
C ASP A 267 -41.63 15.97 -17.08
N VAL A 268 -41.43 17.29 -16.93
CA VAL A 268 -42.41 18.12 -16.23
C VAL A 268 -43.59 18.37 -17.16
N THR A 269 -44.39 17.35 -17.37
CA THR A 269 -45.64 17.46 -18.12
C THR A 269 -46.72 18.30 -17.44
N THR A 270 -46.52 18.67 -16.16
CA THR A 270 -47.45 19.52 -15.40
C THR A 270 -46.74 20.37 -14.35
N VAL A 271 -46.78 21.69 -14.50
CA VAL A 271 -46.41 22.65 -13.45
C VAL A 271 -47.66 22.97 -12.62
N HIS A 272 -47.67 22.60 -11.34
CA HIS A 272 -48.70 23.00 -10.41
C HIS A 272 -48.29 24.31 -9.73
N ILE A 273 -49.04 25.39 -10.03
CA ILE A 273 -48.85 26.70 -9.37
C ILE A 273 -49.79 26.78 -8.18
N PHE A 274 -49.26 26.97 -6.98
CA PHE A 274 -50.00 27.16 -5.74
C PHE A 274 -49.68 28.54 -5.10
N PRO A 275 -50.66 29.26 -4.59
CA PRO A 275 -52.09 28.94 -4.60
C PRO A 275 -52.70 29.10 -5.98
N ASN A 276 -53.60 28.17 -6.37
CA ASN A 276 -54.36 28.27 -7.60
C ASN A 276 -55.43 29.36 -7.42
N PRO A 277 -55.33 30.50 -8.14
CA PRO A 277 -56.36 31.55 -8.03
C PRO A 277 -57.63 31.02 -8.67
N THR A 278 -58.67 30.83 -7.87
CA THR A 278 -59.91 30.24 -8.30
C THR A 278 -60.80 31.17 -9.20
N SER A 279 -60.38 32.38 -9.53
CA SER A 279 -61.19 33.35 -10.23
C SER A 279 -60.52 34.47 -11.02
N ALA A 280 -59.20 34.36 -11.33
CA ALA A 280 -58.53 35.36 -12.18
C ALA A 280 -57.76 34.74 -13.31
N VAL A 281 -57.88 35.28 -14.51
CA VAL A 281 -57.08 34.91 -15.66
C VAL A 281 -55.65 35.51 -15.48
N LEU A 282 -54.63 34.66 -15.51
CA LEU A 282 -53.26 35.12 -15.66
C LEU A 282 -53.04 35.62 -17.08
N TYR A 283 -52.63 36.88 -17.23
CA TYR A 283 -52.24 37.49 -18.49
C TYR A 283 -50.74 37.34 -18.67
#